data_b12188c65611d6233d8aacf586fdd41b
#
_entry.id   b12188c65611d6233d8aacf586fdd41b
#
_cell.length_a   1.000
_cell.length_b   1.000
_cell.length_c   1.000
_cell.angle_alpha   90.00
_cell.angle_beta   90.00
_cell.angle_gamma   90.00
#
_symmetry.space_group_name_H-M   'P 1'
#
loop_
_entity.id
_entity.type
_entity.pdbx_description
1 polymer ?
#
loop_
_entity_poly.entity_id
_entity_poly.type
_entity_poly.pdbx_seq_one_letter_code
_entity_poly.pdbx_strand_id
1 'polypeptide(L)'
;MTQKRTLLKYGILSLALAAPLSACAFDSLTVIGDSLSDTGNNGRWTWDSGQNKLYDEQLAERYGLELSPSSNGGSNYAAGGATATPELNPQDNTADQVRQWLAKTGGKADHNGLYIHWVGGNDLAAAIAQPTMAQQIAGNSATSAAVQVGMLLDAGAGLVVVPNVPDISATPMLLEAVITAGLGAAAPPALKAALEALAEGATPDFASRQQAIRKALLAAAATVSSNPFIQQLLVEQLLAGYEAAAGQAS
;
A
#
# COMPACT_ATOMS: atom_id res chain seq x y z
N MET A 1 60.82 63.26 18.01
CA MET A 1 60.50 61.88 18.36
C MET A 1 58.99 61.67 18.04
N THR A 2 58.73 61.06 16.88
CA THR A 2 57.33 60.95 16.35
C THR A 2 57.02 59.47 16.26
N GLN A 3 56.15 58.96 17.18
CA GLN A 3 55.70 57.57 17.15
C GLN A 3 54.60 57.45 16.08
N LYS A 4 54.86 56.64 15.08
CA LYS A 4 53.86 56.18 14.11
C LYS A 4 53.00 55.12 14.75
N ARG A 5 51.73 55.41 14.99
CA ARG A 5 50.72 54.42 15.37
C ARG A 5 50.29 53.62 14.13
N THR A 6 50.67 52.36 14.07
CA THR A 6 50.20 51.42 13.07
C THR A 6 48.80 50.99 13.44
N LEU A 7 47.80 51.42 12.68
CA LEU A 7 46.43 50.93 12.77
C LEU A 7 46.35 49.53 12.16
N LEU A 8 46.20 48.52 13.02
CA LEU A 8 45.93 47.16 12.61
C LEU A 8 44.46 47.10 12.15
N LYS A 9 44.26 46.97 10.83
CA LYS A 9 42.95 46.75 10.25
C LYS A 9 42.52 45.29 10.55
N TYR A 10 41.65 45.12 11.50
CA TYR A 10 40.98 43.84 11.68
C TYR A 10 39.99 43.64 10.54
N GLY A 11 40.39 42.82 9.57
CA GLY A 11 39.45 42.25 8.60
C GLY A 11 38.51 41.30 9.32
N ILE A 12 37.26 41.70 9.43
CA ILE A 12 36.20 40.80 9.85
C ILE A 12 36.02 39.79 8.73
N LEU A 13 36.62 38.62 8.90
CA LEU A 13 36.36 37.47 8.05
C LEU A 13 34.95 36.99 8.43
N SER A 14 33.95 37.46 7.69
CA SER A 14 32.58 36.93 7.78
C SER A 14 32.61 35.47 7.31
N LEU A 15 32.74 34.56 8.27
CA LEU A 15 32.51 33.14 8.03
C LEU A 15 31.01 33.01 7.76
N ALA A 16 30.63 33.09 6.48
CA ALA A 16 29.34 32.68 6.06
C ALA A 16 29.25 31.19 6.44
N LEU A 17 28.52 30.91 7.52
CA LEU A 17 28.05 29.58 7.85
C LEU A 17 27.16 29.17 6.68
N ALA A 18 27.77 28.49 5.68
CA ALA A 18 27.00 27.73 4.72
C ALA A 18 26.32 26.63 5.53
N ALA A 19 25.10 26.92 6.00
CA ALA A 19 24.20 25.83 6.36
C ALA A 19 24.24 24.87 5.19
N PRO A 20 24.44 23.56 5.41
CA PRO A 20 24.25 22.63 4.31
C PRO A 20 22.83 22.88 3.81
N LEU A 21 22.71 23.45 2.60
CA LEU A 21 21.52 23.28 1.81
C LEU A 21 21.40 21.74 1.73
N SER A 22 20.55 21.17 2.59
CA SER A 22 20.11 19.82 2.38
C SER A 22 19.54 19.85 0.99
N ALA A 23 20.32 19.43 0.01
CA ALA A 23 19.81 19.18 -1.32
C ALA A 23 18.68 18.17 -1.06
N CYS A 24 17.43 18.61 -1.15
CA CYS A 24 16.31 17.71 -1.13
C CYS A 24 16.63 16.68 -2.21
N ALA A 25 16.61 15.39 -1.85
CA ALA A 25 16.93 14.34 -2.81
C ALA A 25 15.93 14.37 -3.97
N PHE A 26 14.76 14.99 -3.75
CA PHE A 26 13.67 15.15 -4.71
C PHE A 26 13.03 16.53 -4.56
N ASP A 27 12.52 17.07 -5.67
CA ASP A 27 11.86 18.38 -5.71
C ASP A 27 10.35 18.27 -5.48
N SER A 28 9.77 17.09 -5.75
CA SER A 28 8.35 16.80 -5.63
C SER A 28 8.09 15.33 -5.34
N LEU A 29 6.89 15.03 -4.82
CA LEU A 29 6.38 13.66 -4.64
C LEU A 29 5.02 13.55 -5.32
N THR A 30 4.88 12.56 -6.19
CA THR A 30 3.60 12.18 -6.80
C THR A 30 3.29 10.74 -6.44
N VAL A 31 2.06 10.49 -5.97
CA VAL A 31 1.63 9.16 -5.53
C VAL A 31 0.41 8.72 -6.33
N ILE A 32 0.48 7.53 -6.90
CA ILE A 32 -0.57 6.84 -7.64
C ILE A 32 -0.73 5.47 -6.99
N GLY A 33 -1.96 5.10 -6.64
CA GLY A 33 -2.14 3.84 -5.91
C GLY A 33 -3.55 3.62 -5.37
N ASP A 34 -3.60 2.74 -4.39
CA ASP A 34 -4.83 2.32 -3.72
C ASP A 34 -4.92 2.83 -2.26
N SER A 35 -5.71 2.13 -1.43
CA SER A 35 -5.93 2.49 -0.03
C SER A 35 -4.67 2.57 0.83
N LEU A 36 -3.60 1.85 0.46
CA LEU A 36 -2.33 1.89 1.19
C LEU A 36 -1.60 3.22 1.04
N SER A 37 -1.98 4.01 0.06
CA SER A 37 -1.41 5.32 -0.28
C SER A 37 -2.43 6.46 -0.26
N ASP A 38 -3.71 6.20 0.02
CA ASP A 38 -4.77 7.23 -0.05
C ASP A 38 -4.74 8.13 1.18
N THR A 39 -4.30 9.37 0.99
CA THR A 39 -4.25 10.40 2.04
C THR A 39 -5.58 11.13 2.25
N GLY A 40 -6.64 10.76 1.52
CA GLY A 40 -7.98 11.31 1.70
C GLY A 40 -8.74 11.64 0.41
N ASN A 41 -8.44 11.01 -0.72
CA ASN A 41 -9.27 11.10 -1.94
C ASN A 41 -10.56 10.28 -1.82
N ASN A 42 -10.45 9.05 -1.32
CA ASN A 42 -11.56 8.12 -1.08
C ASN A 42 -11.45 7.48 0.32
N GLY A 43 -11.23 8.31 1.34
CA GLY A 43 -11.00 7.89 2.70
C GLY A 43 -9.51 7.83 3.05
N ARG A 44 -9.23 7.51 4.31
CA ARG A 44 -7.87 7.32 4.82
C ARG A 44 -7.82 6.00 5.58
N TRP A 45 -7.09 5.07 5.03
CA TRP A 45 -7.11 3.68 5.47
C TRP A 45 -5.91 3.37 6.36
N THR A 46 -6.00 3.74 7.63
CA THR A 46 -5.07 3.29 8.65
C THR A 46 -5.78 2.39 9.65
N TRP A 47 -5.08 1.39 10.18
CA TRP A 47 -5.66 0.42 11.13
C TRP A 47 -5.94 1.01 12.51
N ASP A 48 -5.57 2.26 12.74
CA ASP A 48 -5.72 3.01 13.99
C ASP A 48 -6.74 4.17 13.87
N SER A 49 -7.70 4.04 13.00
CA SER A 49 -8.72 5.05 12.74
C SER A 49 -8.17 6.39 12.21
N GLY A 50 -7.11 6.34 11.44
CA GLY A 50 -6.53 7.51 10.77
C GLY A 50 -5.58 8.35 11.62
N GLN A 51 -5.15 7.85 12.76
CA GLN A 51 -4.28 8.60 13.68
C GLN A 51 -2.81 8.61 13.25
N ASN A 52 -2.31 7.51 12.70
CA ASN A 52 -0.94 7.44 12.20
C ASN A 52 -0.83 7.91 10.75
N LYS A 53 0.40 8.29 10.39
CA LYS A 53 0.73 8.66 9.01
C LYS A 53 0.91 7.42 8.15
N LEU A 54 0.42 7.49 6.92
CA LEU A 54 0.74 6.54 5.88
C LEU A 54 2.23 6.63 5.53
N TYR A 55 2.77 5.59 4.88
CA TYR A 55 4.19 5.53 4.52
C TYR A 55 4.62 6.69 3.62
N ASP A 56 3.79 7.10 2.68
CA ASP A 56 4.03 8.19 1.74
C ASP A 56 3.99 9.57 2.42
N GLU A 57 3.15 9.77 3.43
CA GLU A 57 3.17 10.96 4.27
C GLU A 57 4.46 11.03 5.12
N GLN A 58 4.92 9.89 5.66
CA GLN A 58 6.19 9.80 6.38
C GLN A 58 7.37 10.07 5.44
N LEU A 59 7.28 9.58 4.21
CA LEU A 59 8.30 9.80 3.18
C LEU A 59 8.35 11.28 2.77
N ALA A 60 7.19 11.90 2.54
CA ALA A 60 7.08 13.34 2.26
C ALA A 60 7.74 14.17 3.37
N GLU A 61 7.39 13.89 4.62
CA GLU A 61 7.98 14.58 5.78
C GLU A 61 9.51 14.40 5.85
N ARG A 62 9.99 13.17 5.62
CA ARG A 62 11.43 12.86 5.66
C ARG A 62 12.23 13.65 4.63
N TYR A 63 11.65 13.90 3.46
CA TYR A 63 12.29 14.67 2.39
C TYR A 63 11.91 16.16 2.38
N GLY A 64 11.08 16.61 3.33
CA GLY A 64 10.61 18.00 3.38
C GLY A 64 9.68 18.37 2.22
N LEU A 65 8.97 17.39 1.67
CA LEU A 65 8.04 17.54 0.56
C LEU A 65 6.61 17.70 1.06
N GLU A 66 5.78 18.41 0.31
CA GLU A 66 4.34 18.47 0.55
C GLU A 66 3.63 17.30 -0.13
N LEU A 67 2.68 16.69 0.57
CA LEU A 67 1.81 15.66 0.03
C LEU A 67 0.39 15.87 0.55
N SER A 68 -0.55 16.05 -0.36
CA SER A 68 -1.97 16.15 -0.04
C SER A 68 -2.81 15.51 -1.14
N PRO A 69 -4.09 15.16 -0.86
CA PRO A 69 -4.97 14.54 -1.85
C PRO A 69 -5.13 15.39 -3.11
N SER A 70 -5.21 14.76 -4.27
CA SER A 70 -5.45 15.42 -5.55
C SER A 70 -6.82 16.13 -5.59
N SER A 71 -7.81 15.62 -4.88
CA SER A 71 -9.11 16.26 -4.66
C SER A 71 -9.00 17.64 -4.00
N ASN A 72 -7.94 17.89 -3.22
CA ASN A 72 -7.61 19.17 -2.61
C ASN A 72 -6.52 19.94 -3.39
N GLY A 73 -6.27 19.55 -4.64
CA GLY A 73 -5.26 20.18 -5.47
C GLY A 73 -3.84 19.64 -5.27
N GLY A 74 -3.63 18.62 -4.44
CA GLY A 74 -2.33 18.01 -4.14
C GLY A 74 -1.82 17.06 -5.21
N SER A 75 -0.79 16.30 -4.85
CA SER A 75 -0.05 15.38 -5.71
C SER A 75 -0.26 13.90 -5.37
N ASN A 76 -1.08 13.59 -4.38
CA ASN A 76 -1.51 12.23 -4.10
C ASN A 76 -2.81 11.92 -4.84
N TYR A 77 -2.74 11.04 -5.83
CA TYR A 77 -3.89 10.58 -6.65
C TYR A 77 -4.46 9.25 -6.19
N ALA A 78 -3.80 8.58 -5.24
CA ALA A 78 -4.23 7.29 -4.74
C ALA A 78 -5.65 7.35 -4.16
N ALA A 79 -6.43 6.30 -4.40
CA ALA A 79 -7.81 6.19 -3.93
C ALA A 79 -8.09 4.81 -3.36
N GLY A 80 -8.81 4.77 -2.25
CA GLY A 80 -9.21 3.51 -1.62
C GLY A 80 -9.99 2.61 -2.58
N GLY A 81 -9.62 1.34 -2.66
CA GLY A 81 -10.25 0.37 -3.56
C GLY A 81 -9.72 0.38 -4.99
N ALA A 82 -8.77 1.26 -5.33
CA ALA A 82 -8.28 1.37 -6.70
C ALA A 82 -7.64 0.07 -7.20
N THR A 83 -7.95 -0.25 -8.45
CA THR A 83 -7.37 -1.35 -9.21
C THR A 83 -6.45 -0.82 -10.32
N ALA A 84 -5.64 -1.69 -10.92
CA ALA A 84 -4.78 -1.29 -12.04
C ALA A 84 -5.58 -0.98 -13.32
N THR A 85 -6.75 -1.58 -13.46
CA THR A 85 -7.59 -1.46 -14.65
C THR A 85 -9.00 -0.96 -14.32
N PRO A 86 -9.62 -0.14 -15.20
CA PRO A 86 -11.01 0.31 -14.99
C PRO A 86 -12.03 -0.83 -15.13
N GLU A 87 -11.69 -1.96 -15.72
CA GLU A 87 -12.58 -3.11 -15.88
C GLU A 87 -12.93 -3.76 -14.54
N LEU A 88 -12.02 -3.69 -13.56
CA LEU A 88 -12.26 -4.22 -12.21
C LEU A 88 -12.93 -3.21 -11.31
N ASN A 89 -12.55 -1.95 -11.39
CA ASN A 89 -13.17 -0.85 -10.64
C ASN A 89 -13.25 0.41 -11.52
N PRO A 90 -14.38 0.66 -12.19
CA PRO A 90 -14.55 1.83 -13.05
C PRO A 90 -14.53 3.18 -12.30
N GLN A 91 -14.80 3.19 -11.01
CA GLN A 91 -14.83 4.41 -10.21
C GLN A 91 -13.44 4.82 -9.74
N ASP A 92 -12.65 3.82 -9.31
CA ASP A 92 -11.32 4.05 -8.72
C ASP A 92 -10.30 3.10 -9.36
N ASN A 93 -9.44 3.63 -10.21
CA ASN A 93 -8.37 2.87 -10.86
C ASN A 93 -7.16 3.74 -11.16
N THR A 94 -5.97 3.14 -11.15
CA THR A 94 -4.72 3.88 -11.36
C THR A 94 -4.53 4.37 -12.78
N ALA A 95 -5.21 3.78 -13.77
CA ALA A 95 -5.19 4.28 -15.14
C ALA A 95 -5.82 5.67 -15.23
N ASP A 96 -6.94 5.91 -14.52
CA ASP A 96 -7.57 7.23 -14.43
C ASP A 96 -6.72 8.21 -13.61
N GLN A 97 -6.10 7.75 -12.53
CA GLN A 97 -5.20 8.57 -11.72
C GLN A 97 -4.02 9.11 -12.56
N VAL A 98 -3.38 8.26 -13.37
CA VAL A 98 -2.30 8.68 -14.30
C VAL A 98 -2.83 9.67 -15.33
N ARG A 99 -4.02 9.44 -15.90
CA ARG A 99 -4.64 10.38 -16.85
C ARG A 99 -4.93 11.75 -16.22
N GLN A 100 -5.44 11.77 -15.00
CA GLN A 100 -5.69 13.00 -14.24
C GLN A 100 -4.38 13.75 -13.96
N TRP A 101 -3.35 13.03 -13.54
CA TRP A 101 -2.03 13.62 -13.33
C TRP A 101 -1.45 14.22 -14.62
N LEU A 102 -1.48 13.47 -15.74
CA LEU A 102 -1.04 13.97 -17.05
C LEU A 102 -1.80 15.23 -17.48
N ALA A 103 -3.12 15.26 -17.30
CA ALA A 103 -3.94 16.40 -17.63
C ALA A 103 -3.56 17.64 -16.78
N LYS A 104 -3.32 17.44 -15.50
CA LYS A 104 -2.94 18.52 -14.56
C LYS A 104 -1.54 19.08 -14.83
N THR A 105 -0.59 18.24 -15.23
CA THR A 105 0.81 18.64 -15.50
C THR A 105 1.08 19.01 -16.94
N GLY A 106 0.08 18.94 -17.83
CA GLY A 106 0.27 19.12 -19.25
C GLY A 106 1.18 18.07 -19.89
N GLY A 107 1.17 16.85 -19.34
CA GLY A 107 1.97 15.71 -19.82
C GLY A 107 3.46 15.80 -19.50
N LYS A 108 3.86 16.60 -18.52
CA LYS A 108 5.27 16.81 -18.16
C LYS A 108 5.51 16.43 -16.71
N ALA A 109 6.47 15.55 -16.49
CA ALA A 109 6.98 15.21 -15.17
C ALA A 109 8.08 16.17 -14.74
N ASP A 110 8.19 16.35 -13.43
CA ASP A 110 9.39 16.87 -12.83
C ASP A 110 10.45 15.77 -12.82
N HIS A 111 11.56 15.99 -13.53
CA HIS A 111 12.64 15.00 -13.66
C HIS A 111 13.26 14.63 -12.30
N ASN A 112 13.33 15.58 -11.39
CA ASN A 112 13.86 15.37 -10.03
C ASN A 112 12.75 14.97 -9.04
N GLY A 113 11.53 14.76 -9.50
CA GLY A 113 10.42 14.29 -8.67
C GLY A 113 10.55 12.80 -8.34
N LEU A 114 10.06 12.45 -7.15
CA LEU A 114 9.83 11.07 -6.75
C LEU A 114 8.40 10.66 -7.14
N TYR A 115 8.27 9.61 -7.92
CA TYR A 115 6.97 9.04 -8.31
C TYR A 115 6.81 7.68 -7.67
N ILE A 116 5.65 7.44 -7.06
CA ILE A 116 5.29 6.14 -6.49
C ILE A 116 4.06 5.65 -7.22
N HIS A 117 4.13 4.41 -7.73
CA HIS A 117 3.02 3.70 -8.34
C HIS A 117 2.84 2.36 -7.63
N TRP A 118 1.84 2.28 -6.73
CA TRP A 118 1.60 1.08 -5.93
C TRP A 118 0.14 0.64 -6.03
N VAL A 119 -0.10 -0.46 -6.73
CA VAL A 119 -1.42 -1.03 -7.00
C VAL A 119 -1.30 -2.54 -7.17
N GLY A 120 -2.40 -3.25 -7.07
CA GLY A 120 -2.49 -4.69 -7.35
C GLY A 120 -3.12 -5.49 -6.22
N GLY A 121 -3.18 -4.95 -5.00
CA GLY A 121 -3.82 -5.62 -3.87
C GLY A 121 -5.31 -5.91 -4.13
N ASN A 122 -6.04 -4.92 -4.64
CA ASN A 122 -7.46 -5.07 -4.98
C ASN A 122 -7.66 -5.96 -6.21
N ASP A 123 -6.73 -5.93 -7.17
CA ASP A 123 -6.74 -6.80 -8.35
C ASP A 123 -6.59 -8.27 -7.94
N LEU A 124 -5.65 -8.58 -7.03
CA LEU A 124 -5.50 -9.92 -6.49
C LEU A 124 -6.71 -10.36 -5.67
N ALA A 125 -7.32 -9.46 -4.90
CA ALA A 125 -8.58 -9.76 -4.21
C ALA A 125 -9.70 -10.12 -5.20
N ALA A 126 -9.80 -9.41 -6.32
CA ALA A 126 -10.72 -9.74 -7.40
C ALA A 126 -10.38 -11.08 -8.07
N ALA A 127 -9.10 -11.39 -8.26
CA ALA A 127 -8.64 -12.67 -8.78
C ALA A 127 -9.02 -13.86 -7.88
N ILE A 128 -8.85 -13.70 -6.56
CA ILE A 128 -9.27 -14.70 -5.56
C ILE A 128 -10.79 -14.93 -5.60
N ALA A 129 -11.58 -13.84 -5.75
CA ALA A 129 -13.03 -13.93 -5.87
C ALA A 129 -13.49 -14.58 -7.19
N GLN A 130 -12.63 -14.63 -8.21
CA GLN A 130 -12.93 -15.16 -9.54
C GLN A 130 -11.83 -16.16 -10.00
N PRO A 131 -11.74 -17.35 -9.37
CA PRO A 131 -10.62 -18.29 -9.58
C PRO A 131 -10.40 -18.71 -11.03
N THR A 132 -11.47 -18.85 -11.82
CA THR A 132 -11.39 -19.22 -13.23
C THR A 132 -10.79 -18.13 -14.12
N MET A 133 -10.76 -16.89 -13.63
CA MET A 133 -10.22 -15.71 -14.32
C MET A 133 -8.95 -15.17 -13.66
N ALA A 134 -8.49 -15.80 -12.58
CA ALA A 134 -7.41 -15.27 -11.74
C ALA A 134 -6.15 -14.90 -12.52
N GLN A 135 -5.66 -15.79 -13.40
CA GLN A 135 -4.48 -15.52 -14.22
C GLN A 135 -4.70 -14.38 -15.21
N GLN A 136 -5.90 -14.30 -15.79
CA GLN A 136 -6.23 -13.22 -16.73
C GLN A 136 -6.29 -11.87 -16.01
N ILE A 137 -6.93 -11.82 -14.83
CA ILE A 137 -7.00 -10.61 -14.00
C ILE A 137 -5.59 -10.17 -13.63
N ALA A 138 -4.77 -11.05 -13.06
CA ALA A 138 -3.40 -10.72 -12.66
C ALA A 138 -2.55 -10.25 -13.85
N GLY A 139 -2.64 -10.93 -15.00
CA GLY A 139 -1.91 -10.57 -16.21
C GLY A 139 -2.32 -9.20 -16.79
N ASN A 140 -3.63 -8.93 -16.84
CA ASN A 140 -4.14 -7.64 -17.30
C ASN A 140 -3.71 -6.51 -16.36
N SER A 141 -3.82 -6.73 -15.06
CA SER A 141 -3.43 -5.75 -14.04
C SER A 141 -1.93 -5.42 -14.10
N ALA A 142 -1.08 -6.43 -14.19
CA ALA A 142 0.36 -6.25 -14.34
C ALA A 142 0.71 -5.49 -15.63
N THR A 143 0.07 -5.83 -16.73
CA THR A 143 0.27 -5.13 -18.02
C THR A 143 -0.18 -3.68 -17.94
N SER A 144 -1.35 -3.41 -17.35
CA SER A 144 -1.87 -2.06 -17.17
C SER A 144 -0.94 -1.22 -16.28
N ALA A 145 -0.51 -1.76 -15.15
CA ALA A 145 0.44 -1.07 -14.27
C ALA A 145 1.76 -0.75 -14.98
N ALA A 146 2.31 -1.69 -15.76
CA ALA A 146 3.53 -1.46 -16.52
C ALA A 146 3.38 -0.35 -17.57
N VAL A 147 2.24 -0.31 -18.28
CA VAL A 147 1.93 0.78 -19.22
C VAL A 147 1.86 2.13 -18.51
N GLN A 148 1.22 2.19 -17.36
CA GLN A 148 1.10 3.42 -16.56
C GLN A 148 2.46 3.93 -16.08
N VAL A 149 3.34 3.04 -15.62
CA VAL A 149 4.73 3.38 -15.27
C VAL A 149 5.46 3.92 -16.51
N GLY A 150 5.27 3.29 -17.69
CA GLY A 150 5.80 3.80 -18.96
C GLY A 150 5.34 5.21 -19.24
N MET A 151 4.05 5.52 -19.05
CA MET A 151 3.50 6.88 -19.25
C MET A 151 4.15 7.93 -18.34
N LEU A 152 4.46 7.58 -17.08
CA LEU A 152 5.19 8.47 -16.17
C LEU A 152 6.62 8.73 -16.64
N LEU A 153 7.33 7.69 -17.10
CA LEU A 153 8.68 7.79 -17.63
C LEU A 153 8.72 8.58 -18.95
N ASP A 154 7.77 8.33 -19.85
CA ASP A 154 7.63 9.05 -21.13
C ASP A 154 7.32 10.54 -20.90
N ALA A 155 6.63 10.88 -19.82
CA ALA A 155 6.39 12.26 -19.42
C ALA A 155 7.66 12.95 -18.86
N GLY A 156 8.74 12.20 -18.59
CA GLY A 156 10.03 12.71 -18.12
C GLY A 156 10.36 12.43 -16.65
N ALA A 157 9.60 11.57 -15.95
CA ALA A 157 9.93 11.17 -14.59
C ALA A 157 11.30 10.49 -14.54
N GLY A 158 12.21 10.99 -13.68
CA GLY A 158 13.55 10.43 -13.52
C GLY A 158 13.57 9.16 -12.66
N LEU A 159 12.64 9.04 -11.72
CA LEU A 159 12.52 7.89 -10.83
C LEU A 159 11.05 7.55 -10.55
N VAL A 160 10.66 6.34 -10.87
CA VAL A 160 9.37 5.75 -10.49
C VAL A 160 9.63 4.55 -9.59
N VAL A 161 9.15 4.60 -8.36
CA VAL A 161 9.20 3.49 -7.40
C VAL A 161 7.92 2.68 -7.52
N VAL A 162 8.08 1.39 -7.74
CA VAL A 162 6.96 0.44 -7.85
C VAL A 162 7.14 -0.61 -6.76
N PRO A 163 6.51 -0.43 -5.59
CA PRO A 163 6.57 -1.45 -4.55
C PRO A 163 5.90 -2.75 -4.99
N ASN A 164 6.44 -3.87 -4.54
CA ASN A 164 5.79 -5.15 -4.75
C ASN A 164 4.42 -5.18 -4.05
N VAL A 165 3.47 -5.88 -4.66
CA VAL A 165 2.20 -6.19 -3.98
C VAL A 165 2.52 -7.06 -2.76
N PRO A 166 1.95 -6.74 -1.59
CA PRO A 166 2.12 -7.59 -0.41
C PRO A 166 1.63 -9.01 -0.67
N ASP A 167 2.24 -9.97 -0.02
CA ASP A 167 1.74 -11.35 0.00
C ASP A 167 0.35 -11.37 0.68
N ILE A 168 -0.70 -11.34 -0.12
CA ILE A 168 -2.09 -11.33 0.36
C ILE A 168 -2.41 -12.60 1.13
N SER A 169 -1.75 -13.73 0.82
CA SER A 169 -1.93 -14.98 1.56
C SER A 169 -1.53 -14.87 3.03
N ALA A 170 -0.68 -13.90 3.36
CA ALA A 170 -0.25 -13.61 4.72
C ALA A 170 -1.16 -12.60 5.45
N THR A 171 -2.21 -12.10 4.80
CA THR A 171 -3.08 -11.06 5.38
C THR A 171 -4.33 -11.64 6.03
N PRO A 172 -4.89 -10.97 7.04
CA PRO A 172 -6.21 -11.33 7.60
C PRO A 172 -7.33 -11.33 6.55
N MET A 173 -7.21 -10.54 5.48
CA MET A 173 -8.21 -10.43 4.42
C MET A 173 -8.49 -11.76 3.72
N LEU A 174 -7.45 -12.57 3.44
CA LEU A 174 -7.66 -13.90 2.85
C LEU A 174 -8.39 -14.84 3.82
N LEU A 175 -8.02 -14.80 5.09
CA LEU A 175 -8.68 -15.58 6.12
C LEU A 175 -10.17 -15.19 6.25
N GLU A 176 -10.46 -13.89 6.21
CA GLU A 176 -11.82 -13.35 6.20
C GLU A 176 -12.63 -13.86 5.00
N ALA A 177 -12.05 -13.79 3.81
CA ALA A 177 -12.70 -14.26 2.58
C ALA A 177 -13.04 -15.76 2.66
N VAL A 178 -12.10 -16.58 3.13
CA VAL A 178 -12.29 -18.05 3.26
C VAL A 178 -13.32 -18.38 4.31
N ILE A 179 -13.29 -17.75 5.49
CA ILE A 179 -14.28 -17.98 6.55
C ILE A 179 -15.69 -17.55 6.08
N THR A 180 -15.78 -16.41 5.42
CA THR A 180 -17.05 -15.88 4.92
C THR A 180 -17.64 -16.80 3.84
N ALA A 181 -16.82 -17.26 2.90
CA ALA A 181 -17.26 -18.17 1.85
C ALA A 181 -17.65 -19.56 2.40
N GLY A 182 -16.89 -20.07 3.38
CA GLY A 182 -17.12 -21.41 3.94
C GLY A 182 -18.25 -21.49 4.96
N LEU A 183 -18.50 -20.44 5.72
CA LEU A 183 -19.46 -20.46 6.86
C LEU A 183 -20.70 -19.61 6.62
N GLY A 184 -20.74 -18.77 5.58
CA GLY A 184 -21.93 -17.96 5.23
C GLY A 184 -22.46 -17.15 6.43
N ALA A 185 -23.71 -17.41 6.82
CA ALA A 185 -24.35 -16.67 7.92
C ALA A 185 -23.67 -16.86 9.31
N ALA A 186 -22.89 -17.95 9.50
CA ALA A 186 -22.14 -18.18 10.72
C ALA A 186 -20.76 -17.49 10.71
N ALA A 187 -20.38 -16.83 9.61
CA ALA A 187 -19.06 -16.20 9.46
C ALA A 187 -18.77 -15.07 10.47
N PRO A 188 -19.67 -14.12 10.80
CA PRO A 188 -19.29 -12.99 11.64
C PRO A 188 -18.72 -13.35 13.01
N PRO A 189 -19.34 -14.23 13.84
CA PRO A 189 -18.73 -14.63 15.11
C PRO A 189 -17.46 -15.48 14.91
N ALA A 190 -17.42 -16.31 13.87
CA ALA A 190 -16.28 -17.13 13.54
C ALA A 190 -15.07 -16.28 13.11
N LEU A 191 -15.29 -15.24 12.31
CA LEU A 191 -14.26 -14.31 11.90
C LEU A 191 -13.67 -13.55 13.09
N LYS A 192 -14.53 -13.05 13.99
CA LYS A 192 -14.07 -12.39 15.22
C LYS A 192 -13.13 -13.29 16.02
N ALA A 193 -13.57 -14.54 16.28
CA ALA A 193 -12.75 -15.51 17.03
C ALA A 193 -11.42 -15.86 16.32
N ALA A 194 -11.46 -15.98 14.98
CA ALA A 194 -10.25 -16.23 14.18
C ALA A 194 -9.26 -15.08 14.24
N LEU A 195 -9.72 -13.84 14.11
CA LEU A 195 -8.86 -12.64 14.15
C LEU A 195 -8.26 -12.44 15.54
N GLU A 196 -9.02 -12.68 16.61
CA GLU A 196 -8.51 -12.65 18.00
C GLU A 196 -7.40 -13.70 18.18
N ALA A 197 -7.62 -14.94 17.74
CA ALA A 197 -6.64 -16.02 17.84
C ALA A 197 -5.38 -15.77 16.98
N LEU A 198 -5.54 -15.11 15.84
CA LEU A 198 -4.42 -14.71 14.95
C LEU A 198 -3.57 -13.61 15.59
N ALA A 199 -4.21 -12.62 16.24
CA ALA A 199 -3.51 -11.53 16.91
C ALA A 199 -2.64 -12.03 18.09
N GLU A 200 -3.08 -13.09 18.81
CA GLU A 200 -2.30 -13.72 19.87
C GLU A 200 -1.07 -14.50 19.37
N GLY A 201 -1.09 -14.94 18.10
CA GLY A 201 -0.07 -15.81 17.51
C GLY A 201 0.81 -15.14 16.46
N ALA A 202 0.74 -13.79 16.31
CA ALA A 202 1.47 -13.07 15.27
C ALA A 202 2.99 -13.21 15.42
N THR A 203 3.61 -13.98 14.53
CA THR A 203 5.06 -14.16 14.40
C THR A 203 5.51 -13.98 12.96
N PRO A 204 6.74 -13.50 12.72
CA PRO A 204 7.18 -13.17 11.35
C PRO A 204 7.57 -14.37 10.48
N ASP A 205 7.77 -15.56 11.05
CA ASP A 205 8.22 -16.71 10.26
C ASP A 205 7.06 -17.53 9.65
N PHE A 206 7.33 -18.18 8.50
CA PHE A 206 6.31 -18.89 7.71
C PHE A 206 5.68 -20.08 8.45
N ALA A 207 6.48 -20.87 9.19
CA ALA A 207 5.98 -22.05 9.90
C ALA A 207 5.02 -21.63 11.04
N SER A 208 5.37 -20.59 11.79
CA SER A 208 4.53 -20.03 12.84
C SER A 208 3.26 -19.40 12.28
N ARG A 209 3.30 -18.82 11.07
CA ARG A 209 2.09 -18.33 10.37
C ARG A 209 1.10 -19.45 10.05
N GLN A 210 1.57 -20.57 9.51
CA GLN A 210 0.74 -21.74 9.22
C GLN A 210 0.05 -22.25 10.50
N GLN A 211 0.78 -22.30 11.60
CA GLN A 211 0.23 -22.70 12.88
C GLN A 211 -0.80 -21.68 13.43
N ALA A 212 -0.53 -20.38 13.28
CA ALA A 212 -1.45 -19.32 13.67
C ALA A 212 -2.75 -19.37 12.86
N ILE A 213 -2.67 -19.60 11.55
CA ILE A 213 -3.84 -19.76 10.68
C ILE A 213 -4.66 -20.99 11.11
N ARG A 214 -4.03 -22.13 11.34
CA ARG A 214 -4.72 -23.34 11.81
C ARG A 214 -5.41 -23.12 13.18
N LYS A 215 -4.76 -22.40 14.09
CA LYS A 215 -5.34 -21.98 15.39
C LYS A 215 -6.55 -21.06 15.18
N ALA A 216 -6.45 -20.09 14.28
CA ALA A 216 -7.52 -19.17 13.95
C ALA A 216 -8.74 -19.91 13.35
N LEU A 217 -8.51 -20.83 12.41
CA LEU A 217 -9.57 -21.64 11.82
C LEU A 217 -10.26 -22.58 12.85
N LEU A 218 -9.49 -23.10 13.80
CA LEU A 218 -10.04 -23.89 14.90
C LEU A 218 -10.92 -23.03 15.81
N ALA A 219 -10.50 -21.81 16.15
CA ALA A 219 -11.32 -20.85 16.90
C ALA A 219 -12.60 -20.51 16.16
N ALA A 220 -12.56 -20.29 14.84
CA ALA A 220 -13.73 -20.10 14.00
C ALA A 220 -14.69 -21.30 14.05
N ALA A 221 -14.17 -22.52 13.86
CA ALA A 221 -14.96 -23.74 13.88
C ALA A 221 -15.65 -23.99 15.24
N ALA A 222 -14.98 -23.62 16.34
CA ALA A 222 -15.53 -23.75 17.69
C ALA A 222 -16.76 -22.86 17.94
N THR A 223 -16.92 -21.76 17.21
CA THR A 223 -18.14 -20.92 17.26
C THR A 223 -19.34 -21.56 16.59
N VAL A 224 -19.09 -22.49 15.64
CA VAL A 224 -20.13 -23.15 14.83
C VAL A 224 -20.60 -24.45 15.49
N SER A 225 -19.71 -25.18 16.13
CA SER A 225 -20.06 -26.45 16.76
C SER A 225 -19.18 -26.71 18.01
N SER A 226 -19.80 -27.29 19.04
CA SER A 226 -19.08 -27.78 20.20
C SER A 226 -18.57 -29.22 20.02
N ASN A 227 -18.93 -29.91 18.94
CA ASN A 227 -18.47 -31.26 18.64
C ASN A 227 -17.06 -31.24 18.02
N PRO A 228 -16.03 -31.84 18.67
CA PRO A 228 -14.66 -31.82 18.18
C PRO A 228 -14.49 -32.43 16.76
N PHE A 229 -15.25 -33.45 16.43
CA PHE A 229 -15.20 -34.06 15.10
C PHE A 229 -15.72 -33.12 14.04
N ILE A 230 -16.82 -32.38 14.30
CA ILE A 230 -17.34 -31.36 13.38
C ILE A 230 -16.40 -30.19 13.28
N GLN A 231 -15.79 -29.75 14.38
CA GLN A 231 -14.77 -28.70 14.37
C GLN A 231 -13.61 -29.09 13.46
N GLN A 232 -13.09 -30.30 13.59
CA GLN A 232 -11.98 -30.76 12.76
C GLN A 232 -12.37 -30.81 11.27
N LEU A 233 -13.54 -31.30 10.94
CA LEU A 233 -14.03 -31.34 9.57
C LEU A 233 -14.14 -29.92 8.96
N LEU A 234 -14.66 -28.96 9.73
CA LEU A 234 -14.72 -27.56 9.32
C LEU A 234 -13.33 -26.95 9.12
N VAL A 235 -12.42 -27.22 10.03
CA VAL A 235 -11.00 -26.75 9.91
C VAL A 235 -10.36 -27.29 8.63
N GLU A 236 -10.48 -28.58 8.34
CA GLU A 236 -9.92 -29.17 7.12
C GLU A 236 -10.56 -28.55 5.84
N GLN A 237 -11.87 -28.33 5.84
CA GLN A 237 -12.55 -27.66 4.74
C GLN A 237 -12.09 -26.21 4.54
N LEU A 238 -12.02 -25.43 5.61
CA LEU A 238 -11.57 -24.04 5.58
C LEU A 238 -10.11 -23.93 5.22
N LEU A 239 -9.26 -24.86 5.73
CA LEU A 239 -7.83 -24.90 5.42
C LEU A 239 -7.59 -25.20 3.95
N ALA A 240 -8.32 -26.18 3.39
CA ALA A 240 -8.23 -26.49 1.96
C ALA A 240 -8.65 -25.28 1.10
N GLY A 241 -9.68 -24.54 1.50
CA GLY A 241 -10.08 -23.29 0.85
C GLY A 241 -9.00 -22.21 0.96
N TYR A 242 -8.39 -22.08 2.12
CA TYR A 242 -7.30 -21.12 2.36
C TYR A 242 -6.07 -21.45 1.50
N GLU A 243 -5.63 -22.72 1.46
CA GLU A 243 -4.49 -23.15 0.68
C GLU A 243 -4.71 -22.96 -0.83
N ALA A 244 -5.92 -23.27 -1.31
CA ALA A 244 -6.30 -23.05 -2.70
C ALA A 244 -6.26 -21.55 -3.07
N ALA A 245 -6.79 -20.68 -2.21
CA ALA A 245 -6.79 -19.23 -2.42
C ALA A 245 -5.37 -18.63 -2.30
N ALA A 246 -4.57 -19.10 -1.33
CA ALA A 246 -3.19 -18.68 -1.17
C ALA A 246 -2.31 -19.06 -2.37
N GLY A 247 -2.51 -20.24 -2.95
CA GLY A 247 -1.80 -20.68 -4.16
C GLY A 247 -2.16 -19.89 -5.42
N GLN A 248 -3.26 -19.11 -5.41
CA GLN A 248 -3.63 -18.18 -6.48
C GLN A 248 -3.09 -16.76 -6.26
N ALA A 249 -2.71 -16.44 -5.03
CA ALA A 249 -2.25 -15.11 -4.60
C ALA A 249 -0.71 -14.98 -4.56
N SER A 250 0.01 -16.08 -4.69
CA SER A 250 1.48 -16.18 -4.79
C SER A 250 1.94 -16.26 -6.23
#